data_eebf137898c2f397770e3f3045a58f55
#
_entry.id   eebf137898c2f397770e3f3045a58f55
#
_cell.length_a   1.000
_cell.length_b   1.000
_cell.length_c   1.000
_cell.angle_alpha   90.00
_cell.angle_beta   90.00
_cell.angle_gamma   90.00
#
_symmetry.space_group_name_H-M   'P 1'
#
loop_
_entity.id
_entity.type
_entity.pdbx_description
1 polymer ?
#
loop_
_entity_poly.entity_id
_entity_poly.type
_entity_poly.pdbx_seq_one_letter_code
_entity_poly.pdbx_strand_id
1 'polypeptide(L)'
;ATYDVVADFGADPTGVKDSWSIFQTALNKLGENRRGGVLFVPAGRYRITGKLYIPTGVTLLGEWKRPTKGVAIQGTILMVDNAGGDELESKSFITMEPSTALTYLSIWYPHQNPDHIKPYPPTVLYGRDGVWGNEYCNVRHVTLVNSYSGIILSRKNGGGCPNIYDVYGTPLSRGIEIDNIADVGRFEQIYFSPDYWAGSGLEGAPKAGSAFTDWIYQNGVGITMRRNDWSYTCFVDVEGYNCGFKTGNSMSGDGNPNGHNYS
;
A
#
# COMPACT_ATOMS: atom_id res chain seq x y z
N ALA A 1 11.53 20.92 2.59
CA ALA A 1 10.33 21.73 2.34
C ALA A 1 9.09 20.95 2.76
N THR A 2 8.03 21.67 3.11
CA THR A 2 6.70 21.09 3.37
C THR A 2 5.69 21.86 2.55
N TYR A 3 4.85 21.14 1.81
CA TYR A 3 3.72 21.71 1.08
C TYR A 3 2.43 21.05 1.54
N ASP A 4 1.35 21.83 1.55
CA ASP A 4 -0.02 21.35 1.69
C ASP A 4 -0.62 21.22 0.29
N VAL A 5 -1.09 19.99 -0.06
CA VAL A 5 -1.58 19.71 -1.41
C VAL A 5 -2.85 20.51 -1.75
N VAL A 6 -3.65 20.87 -0.76
CA VAL A 6 -4.85 21.70 -0.94
C VAL A 6 -4.48 23.18 -0.98
N ALA A 7 -3.82 23.66 0.07
CA ALA A 7 -3.54 25.09 0.21
C ALA A 7 -2.53 25.59 -0.85
N ASP A 8 -1.49 24.81 -1.16
CA ASP A 8 -0.43 25.24 -2.05
C ASP A 8 -0.65 24.83 -3.51
N PHE A 9 -1.44 23.79 -3.77
CA PHE A 9 -1.62 23.22 -5.12
C PHE A 9 -3.08 23.11 -5.58
N GLY A 10 -4.04 23.34 -4.70
CA GLY A 10 -5.46 23.35 -5.06
C GLY A 10 -6.10 21.98 -5.29
N ALA A 11 -5.60 20.93 -4.64
CA ALA A 11 -6.26 19.63 -4.68
C ALA A 11 -7.67 19.69 -4.09
N ASP A 12 -8.56 18.83 -4.58
CA ASP A 12 -9.95 18.78 -4.15
C ASP A 12 -10.18 17.72 -3.07
N PRO A 13 -10.38 18.11 -1.80
CA PRO A 13 -10.61 17.18 -0.71
C PRO A 13 -12.03 16.60 -0.67
N THR A 14 -12.89 16.96 -1.61
CA THR A 14 -14.26 16.42 -1.70
C THR A 14 -14.34 15.15 -2.55
N GLY A 15 -13.31 14.81 -3.32
CA GLY A 15 -13.28 13.65 -4.18
C GLY A 15 -14.06 13.78 -5.48
N VAL A 16 -14.49 14.98 -5.86
CA VAL A 16 -15.24 15.23 -7.09
C VAL A 16 -14.31 15.42 -8.27
N LYS A 17 -13.34 16.34 -8.15
CA LYS A 17 -12.38 16.61 -9.21
C LYS A 17 -11.19 15.66 -9.07
N ASP A 18 -10.64 15.23 -10.22
CA ASP A 18 -9.40 14.46 -10.24
C ASP A 18 -8.24 15.31 -9.75
N SER A 19 -7.56 14.84 -8.72
CA SER A 19 -6.39 15.49 -8.14
C SER A 19 -5.05 14.84 -8.56
N TRP A 20 -5.07 13.89 -9.47
CA TRP A 20 -3.86 13.13 -9.84
C TRP A 20 -2.70 14.02 -10.29
N SER A 21 -2.92 14.89 -11.28
CA SER A 21 -1.87 15.76 -11.80
C SER A 21 -1.35 16.75 -10.76
N ILE A 22 -2.24 17.21 -9.88
CA ILE A 22 -1.90 18.11 -8.77
C ILE A 22 -0.97 17.42 -7.78
N PHE A 23 -1.31 16.20 -7.36
CA PHE A 23 -0.47 15.41 -6.46
C PHE A 23 0.90 15.15 -7.09
N GLN A 24 0.94 14.70 -8.34
CA GLN A 24 2.21 14.38 -8.99
C GLN A 24 3.08 15.62 -9.21
N THR A 25 2.49 16.76 -9.54
CA THR A 25 3.21 18.04 -9.66
C THR A 25 3.83 18.43 -8.32
N ALA A 26 3.10 18.33 -7.23
CA ALA A 26 3.59 18.64 -5.89
C ALA A 26 4.72 17.68 -5.45
N LEU A 27 4.56 16.38 -5.69
CA LEU A 27 5.58 15.38 -5.40
C LEU A 27 6.86 15.64 -6.21
N ASN A 28 6.73 15.92 -7.50
CA ASN A 28 7.87 16.23 -8.38
C ASN A 28 8.63 17.46 -7.90
N LYS A 29 7.91 18.50 -7.49
CA LYS A 29 8.52 19.72 -6.96
C LYS A 29 9.35 19.48 -5.70
N LEU A 30 8.87 18.60 -4.82
CA LEU A 30 9.63 18.18 -3.63
C LEU A 30 10.86 17.33 -3.98
N GLY A 31 10.77 16.52 -5.03
CA GLY A 31 11.85 15.67 -5.50
C GLY A 31 12.94 16.40 -6.29
N GLU A 32 12.70 17.65 -6.71
CA GLU A 32 13.66 18.44 -7.48
C GLU A 32 15.00 18.56 -6.76
N ASN A 33 16.10 18.31 -7.49
CA ASN A 33 17.45 18.38 -6.96
C ASN A 33 17.70 17.48 -5.73
N ARG A 34 16.92 16.41 -5.59
CA ARG A 34 17.00 15.46 -4.45
C ARG A 34 16.92 16.12 -3.07
N ARG A 35 16.25 17.24 -2.97
CA ARG A 35 16.09 17.95 -1.69
C ARG A 35 15.16 17.23 -0.73
N GLY A 36 14.17 16.50 -1.27
CA GLY A 36 13.16 15.85 -0.47
C GLY A 36 12.24 16.82 0.27
N GLY A 37 11.37 16.27 1.08
CA GLY A 37 10.43 17.03 1.88
C GLY A 37 9.14 16.30 2.14
N VAL A 38 8.13 17.05 2.58
CA VAL A 38 6.82 16.49 2.95
C VAL A 38 5.73 17.10 2.10
N LEU A 39 4.92 16.24 1.46
CA LEU A 39 3.63 16.63 0.92
C LEU A 39 2.56 16.25 1.95
N PHE A 40 2.00 17.25 2.60
CA PHE A 40 0.91 17.09 3.53
C PHE A 40 -0.43 17.05 2.78
N VAL A 41 -1.26 16.08 3.12
CA VAL A 41 -2.58 15.85 2.54
C VAL A 41 -3.62 15.94 3.66
N PRO A 42 -4.32 17.06 3.83
CA PRO A 42 -5.35 17.21 4.87
C PRO A 42 -6.44 16.14 4.79
N ALA A 43 -7.17 15.95 5.88
CA ALA A 43 -8.31 15.05 5.92
C ALA A 43 -9.31 15.38 4.80
N GLY A 44 -9.80 14.34 4.13
CA GLY A 44 -10.70 14.46 2.99
C GLY A 44 -10.59 13.26 2.08
N ARG A 45 -11.37 13.27 0.99
CA ARG A 45 -11.32 12.25 -0.06
C ARG A 45 -10.72 12.85 -1.31
N TYR A 46 -9.70 12.21 -1.87
CA TYR A 46 -8.99 12.70 -3.05
C TYR A 46 -9.12 11.70 -4.17
N ARG A 47 -9.78 12.09 -5.24
CA ARG A 47 -9.92 11.28 -6.45
C ARG A 47 -8.62 11.29 -7.23
N ILE A 48 -8.04 10.12 -7.44
CA ILE A 48 -6.76 9.93 -8.15
C ILE A 48 -6.98 8.91 -9.26
N THR A 49 -6.93 9.37 -10.51
CA THR A 49 -7.16 8.51 -11.69
C THR A 49 -5.89 7.86 -12.22
N GLY A 50 -4.73 8.42 -11.95
CA GLY A 50 -3.44 7.96 -12.45
C GLY A 50 -2.54 7.39 -11.38
N LYS A 51 -1.34 6.97 -11.80
CA LYS A 51 -0.29 6.45 -10.92
C LYS A 51 0.48 7.59 -10.27
N LEU A 52 0.88 7.39 -9.03
CA LEU A 52 1.75 8.31 -8.28
C LEU A 52 3.15 7.72 -8.11
N TYR A 53 4.14 8.57 -8.30
CA TYR A 53 5.54 8.28 -7.97
C TYR A 53 5.96 9.17 -6.80
N ILE A 54 6.44 8.57 -5.72
CA ILE A 54 7.02 9.31 -4.60
C ILE A 54 8.53 9.37 -4.84
N PRO A 55 9.08 10.55 -5.18
CA PRO A 55 10.50 10.68 -5.48
C PRO A 55 11.37 10.51 -4.24
N THR A 56 12.63 10.16 -4.46
CA THR A 56 13.63 10.00 -3.40
C THR A 56 13.61 11.16 -2.39
N GLY A 57 13.57 10.82 -1.11
CA GLY A 57 13.57 11.77 -0.01
C GLY A 57 12.23 12.41 0.30
N VAL A 58 11.16 12.03 -0.39
CA VAL A 58 9.83 12.63 -0.19
C VAL A 58 8.96 11.75 0.69
N THR A 59 8.23 12.39 1.59
CA THR A 59 7.18 11.78 2.41
C THR A 59 5.81 12.28 1.95
N LEU A 60 4.91 11.36 1.66
CA LEU A 60 3.48 11.63 1.49
C LEU A 60 2.79 11.39 2.84
N LEU A 61 2.30 12.46 3.45
CA LEU A 61 1.80 12.49 4.82
C LEU A 61 0.34 12.95 4.86
N GLY A 62 -0.54 12.12 5.39
CA GLY A 62 -1.93 12.50 5.63
C GLY A 62 -2.29 12.75 7.09
N GLU A 63 -3.58 12.76 7.35
CA GLU A 63 -4.19 12.72 8.68
C GLU A 63 -4.93 11.39 8.82
N TRP A 64 -4.72 10.67 9.89
CA TRP A 64 -5.22 9.30 9.99
C TRP A 64 -5.58 8.94 11.42
N LYS A 65 -6.65 8.24 11.54
CA LYS A 65 -7.03 7.57 12.77
C LYS A 65 -6.88 6.07 12.56
N ARG A 66 -6.21 5.39 13.48
CA ARG A 66 -6.11 3.94 13.46
C ARG A 66 -7.50 3.34 13.29
N PRO A 67 -7.75 2.48 12.28
CA PRO A 67 -9.07 1.93 12.06
C PRO A 67 -9.44 0.95 13.17
N THR A 68 -10.74 0.87 13.43
CA THR A 68 -11.34 -0.13 14.29
C THR A 68 -12.33 -0.92 13.46
N LYS A 69 -12.32 -2.24 13.59
CA LYS A 69 -13.27 -3.12 12.88
C LYS A 69 -14.71 -2.65 13.13
N GLY A 70 -15.50 -2.53 12.07
CA GLY A 70 -16.88 -2.10 12.14
C GLY A 70 -17.09 -0.60 12.41
N VAL A 71 -16.05 0.22 12.35
CA VAL A 71 -16.12 1.66 12.54
C VAL A 71 -15.71 2.39 11.27
N ALA A 72 -16.45 3.43 10.93
CA ALA A 72 -16.20 4.25 9.75
C ALA A 72 -14.77 4.85 9.75
N ILE A 73 -14.13 4.77 8.61
CA ILE A 73 -12.76 5.30 8.39
C ILE A 73 -12.81 6.83 8.34
N GLN A 74 -11.85 7.45 8.99
CA GLN A 74 -11.72 8.90 9.07
C GLN A 74 -10.33 9.35 8.60
N GLY A 75 -10.23 10.63 8.24
CA GLY A 75 -8.98 11.26 7.87
C GLY A 75 -8.77 11.35 6.36
N THR A 76 -7.54 11.24 5.92
CA THR A 76 -7.14 11.32 4.52
C THR A 76 -7.42 10.01 3.80
N ILE A 77 -8.19 10.06 2.72
CA ILE A 77 -8.53 8.89 1.90
C ILE A 77 -8.13 9.18 0.45
N LEU A 78 -7.24 8.38 -0.10
CA LEU A 78 -6.94 8.39 -1.53
C LEU A 78 -7.88 7.41 -2.23
N MET A 79 -8.68 7.92 -3.17
CA MET A 79 -9.61 7.15 -3.97
C MET A 79 -8.94 6.75 -5.28
N VAL A 80 -8.66 5.46 -5.43
CA VAL A 80 -8.06 4.91 -6.67
C VAL A 80 -9.17 4.75 -7.70
N ASP A 81 -9.33 5.74 -8.55
CA ASP A 81 -10.44 5.79 -9.51
C ASP A 81 -10.03 5.29 -10.89
N ASN A 82 -9.99 3.99 -11.02
CA ASN A 82 -9.81 3.31 -12.30
C ASN A 82 -10.54 1.96 -12.30
N ALA A 83 -10.65 1.34 -13.47
CA ALA A 83 -11.44 0.13 -13.63
C ALA A 83 -10.73 -1.16 -13.19
N GLY A 84 -9.42 -1.12 -12.97
CA GLY A 84 -8.64 -2.34 -12.70
C GLY A 84 -8.63 -3.30 -13.89
N GLY A 85 -8.59 -4.60 -13.63
CA GLY A 85 -8.70 -5.68 -14.62
C GLY A 85 -7.44 -6.51 -14.79
N ASP A 86 -6.30 -6.08 -14.25
CA ASP A 86 -5.05 -6.83 -14.25
C ASP A 86 -4.25 -6.60 -12.95
N GLU A 87 -3.15 -7.33 -12.80
CA GLU A 87 -2.26 -7.26 -11.63
C GLU A 87 -0.85 -6.78 -12.00
N LEU A 88 -0.69 -6.04 -13.08
CA LEU A 88 0.62 -5.63 -13.56
C LEU A 88 1.30 -4.68 -12.58
N GLU A 89 2.49 -5.06 -12.12
CA GLU A 89 3.28 -4.24 -11.19
C GLU A 89 3.66 -2.88 -11.79
N SER A 90 3.85 -2.81 -13.11
CA SER A 90 4.11 -1.55 -13.82
C SER A 90 2.96 -0.54 -13.76
N LYS A 91 1.76 -0.99 -13.37
CA LYS A 91 0.56 -0.16 -13.18
C LYS A 91 0.24 0.08 -11.70
N SER A 92 1.14 -0.21 -10.79
CA SER A 92 0.93 0.03 -9.36
C SER A 92 0.48 1.46 -9.09
N PHE A 93 -0.44 1.62 -8.14
CA PHE A 93 -1.00 2.94 -7.85
C PHE A 93 0.05 3.91 -7.32
N ILE A 94 0.84 3.49 -6.33
CA ILE A 94 1.95 4.27 -5.78
C ILE A 94 3.24 3.48 -5.96
N THR A 95 4.21 4.07 -6.65
CA THR A 95 5.58 3.56 -6.72
C THR A 95 6.48 4.43 -5.86
N MET A 96 7.22 3.81 -4.96
CA MET A 96 8.09 4.49 -4.00
C MET A 96 9.56 4.35 -4.43
N GLU A 97 10.24 5.47 -4.58
CA GLU A 97 11.69 5.51 -4.78
C GLU A 97 12.44 5.36 -3.45
N PRO A 98 13.77 5.17 -3.44
CA PRO A 98 14.54 5.04 -2.22
C PRO A 98 14.36 6.20 -1.23
N SER A 99 14.44 5.91 0.05
CA SER A 99 14.34 6.90 1.14
C SER A 99 13.04 7.71 1.13
N THR A 100 11.92 7.02 0.96
CA THR A 100 10.58 7.60 0.89
C THR A 100 9.70 7.09 2.02
N ALA A 101 8.62 7.82 2.28
CA ALA A 101 7.60 7.36 3.21
C ALA A 101 6.19 7.67 2.69
N LEU A 102 5.29 6.72 2.96
CA LEU A 102 3.84 6.85 2.80
C LEU A 102 3.23 6.63 4.18
N THR A 103 2.55 7.63 4.72
CA THR A 103 2.14 7.57 6.12
C THR A 103 0.90 8.38 6.45
N TYR A 104 0.13 7.89 7.45
CA TYR A 104 -1.06 8.53 7.99
C TYR A 104 -2.18 8.75 6.98
N LEU A 105 -2.54 7.73 6.20
CA LEU A 105 -3.65 7.81 5.26
C LEU A 105 -4.27 6.45 4.99
N SER A 106 -5.43 6.49 4.33
CA SER A 106 -6.14 5.31 3.85
C SER A 106 -6.22 5.32 2.34
N ILE A 107 -6.21 4.14 1.73
CA ILE A 107 -6.33 3.96 0.28
C ILE A 107 -7.53 3.08 -0.01
N TRP A 108 -8.41 3.53 -0.89
CA TRP A 108 -9.69 2.91 -1.18
C TRP A 108 -9.94 2.81 -2.68
N TYR A 109 -10.48 1.67 -3.09
CA TYR A 109 -10.87 1.36 -4.47
C TYR A 109 -12.40 1.39 -4.58
N PRO A 110 -13.01 2.52 -4.98
CA PRO A 110 -14.46 2.68 -5.02
C PRO A 110 -15.16 1.76 -6.03
N HIS A 111 -14.44 1.29 -7.05
CA HIS A 111 -15.00 0.44 -8.10
C HIS A 111 -14.75 -1.06 -7.87
N GLN A 112 -14.13 -1.47 -6.78
CA GLN A 112 -14.08 -2.88 -6.40
C GLN A 112 -15.47 -3.37 -6.02
N ASN A 113 -15.82 -4.55 -6.53
CA ASN A 113 -17.13 -5.14 -6.28
C ASN A 113 -17.00 -6.32 -5.31
N PRO A 114 -17.62 -6.26 -4.12
CA PRO A 114 -17.54 -7.36 -3.15
C PRO A 114 -18.25 -8.65 -3.62
N ASP A 115 -19.18 -8.54 -4.55
CA ASP A 115 -19.91 -9.71 -5.09
C ASP A 115 -19.17 -10.34 -6.29
N HIS A 116 -18.29 -9.58 -6.94
CA HIS A 116 -17.50 -10.03 -8.10
C HIS A 116 -16.11 -9.40 -8.00
N ILE A 117 -15.29 -9.96 -7.10
CA ILE A 117 -13.93 -9.46 -6.85
C ILE A 117 -13.13 -9.49 -8.15
N LYS A 118 -12.60 -8.33 -8.53
CA LYS A 118 -11.77 -8.19 -9.72
C LYS A 118 -10.34 -7.83 -9.39
N PRO A 119 -9.37 -8.23 -10.23
CA PRO A 119 -7.98 -7.89 -10.02
C PRO A 119 -7.72 -6.40 -10.20
N TYR A 120 -6.76 -5.92 -9.44
CA TYR A 120 -6.16 -4.60 -9.54
C TYR A 120 -4.64 -4.71 -9.44
N PRO A 121 -3.90 -3.80 -10.06
CA PRO A 121 -2.47 -3.66 -9.81
C PRO A 121 -2.17 -3.40 -8.34
N PRO A 122 -0.93 -3.67 -7.89
CA PRO A 122 -0.55 -3.38 -6.50
C PRO A 122 -0.85 -1.95 -6.09
N THR A 123 -1.30 -1.77 -4.87
CA THR A 123 -1.53 -0.43 -4.31
C THR A 123 -0.20 0.30 -4.11
N VAL A 124 0.79 -0.39 -3.56
CA VAL A 124 2.13 0.18 -3.30
C VAL A 124 3.19 -0.77 -3.84
N LEU A 125 4.09 -0.24 -4.63
CA LEU A 125 5.28 -0.92 -5.13
C LEU A 125 6.53 -0.25 -4.54
N TYR A 126 7.39 -1.03 -3.90
CA TYR A 126 8.71 -0.58 -3.49
C TYR A 126 9.69 -0.75 -4.64
N GLY A 127 10.20 0.36 -5.10
CA GLY A 127 11.19 0.38 -6.15
C GLY A 127 10.62 0.53 -7.56
N ARG A 128 11.44 1.05 -8.42
CA ARG A 128 11.17 1.27 -9.82
C ARG A 128 11.93 0.29 -10.68
N ASP A 129 11.33 -0.21 -11.74
CA ASP A 129 11.99 -1.11 -12.68
C ASP A 129 13.33 -0.54 -13.18
N GLY A 130 14.36 -1.39 -13.14
CA GLY A 130 15.69 -1.04 -13.61
C GLY A 130 16.55 -0.23 -12.64
N VAL A 131 16.08 0.03 -11.42
CA VAL A 131 16.85 0.76 -10.40
C VAL A 131 17.23 -0.19 -9.27
N TRP A 132 18.54 -0.46 -9.11
CA TRP A 132 19.07 -1.13 -7.91
C TRP A 132 19.09 -0.17 -6.72
N GLY A 133 18.99 -0.73 -5.52
CA GLY A 133 19.13 0.06 -4.30
C GLY A 133 17.85 0.75 -3.87
N ASN A 134 16.71 0.10 -4.03
CA ASN A 134 15.42 0.57 -3.49
C ASN A 134 15.40 0.44 -1.97
N GLU A 135 16.18 1.24 -1.29
CA GLU A 135 16.43 1.15 0.13
C GLU A 135 15.63 2.19 0.92
N TYR A 136 15.33 1.86 2.17
CA TYR A 136 14.67 2.76 3.11
C TYR A 136 13.31 3.28 2.65
N CYS A 137 12.53 2.42 1.96
CA CYS A 137 11.12 2.72 1.71
C CYS A 137 10.30 2.38 2.95
N ASN A 138 9.38 3.26 3.33
CA ASN A 138 8.59 3.13 4.54
C ASN A 138 7.11 3.30 4.27
N VAL A 139 6.29 2.32 4.66
CA VAL A 139 4.84 2.45 4.76
C VAL A 139 4.45 2.29 6.23
N ARG A 140 3.89 3.33 6.81
CA ARG A 140 3.59 3.37 8.25
C ARG A 140 2.25 4.05 8.49
N HIS A 141 1.44 3.50 9.42
CA HIS A 141 0.15 4.10 9.78
C HIS A 141 -0.75 4.28 8.55
N VAL A 142 -1.02 3.17 7.86
CA VAL A 142 -1.78 3.16 6.61
C VAL A 142 -2.91 2.15 6.71
N THR A 143 -4.07 2.50 6.17
CA THR A 143 -5.18 1.58 5.98
C THR A 143 -5.32 1.24 4.50
N LEU A 144 -5.17 -0.03 4.16
CA LEU A 144 -5.49 -0.58 2.85
C LEU A 144 -6.93 -1.09 2.91
N VAL A 145 -7.90 -0.24 2.54
CA VAL A 145 -9.33 -0.54 2.77
C VAL A 145 -9.74 -1.82 2.06
N ASN A 146 -9.46 -1.90 0.75
CA ASN A 146 -9.90 -3.02 -0.10
C ASN A 146 -9.00 -3.23 -1.31
N SER A 147 -7.70 -3.10 -1.14
CA SER A 147 -6.72 -3.39 -2.19
C SER A 147 -6.84 -4.84 -2.65
N TYR A 148 -6.79 -5.09 -3.96
CA TYR A 148 -6.65 -6.45 -4.46
C TYR A 148 -5.27 -7.01 -4.12
N SER A 149 -4.23 -6.25 -4.42
CA SER A 149 -2.86 -6.45 -3.95
C SER A 149 -2.39 -5.23 -3.18
N GLY A 150 -1.89 -5.42 -1.97
CA GLY A 150 -1.52 -4.34 -1.08
C GLY A 150 -0.13 -3.79 -1.36
N ILE A 151 0.86 -4.22 -0.58
CA ILE A 151 2.24 -3.72 -0.65
C ILE A 151 3.14 -4.80 -1.23
N ILE A 152 3.76 -4.52 -2.35
CA ILE A 152 4.65 -5.44 -3.06
C ILE A 152 6.05 -4.84 -3.09
N LEU A 153 7.01 -5.59 -2.59
CA LEU A 153 8.42 -5.26 -2.76
C LEU A 153 8.87 -5.86 -4.09
N SER A 154 9.50 -5.03 -4.92
CA SER A 154 9.82 -5.39 -6.29
C SER A 154 10.70 -6.64 -6.39
N ARG A 155 10.26 -7.60 -7.19
CA ARG A 155 10.97 -8.85 -7.42
C ARG A 155 12.22 -8.69 -8.30
N LYS A 156 12.20 -7.70 -9.18
CA LYS A 156 13.27 -7.50 -10.18
C LYS A 156 14.40 -6.62 -9.68
N ASN A 157 14.09 -5.74 -8.76
CA ASN A 157 15.03 -4.72 -8.31
C ASN A 157 15.24 -4.88 -6.82
N GLY A 158 16.30 -5.50 -6.42
CA GLY A 158 16.61 -5.69 -5.02
C GLY A 158 16.48 -4.39 -4.21
N GLY A 159 16.13 -4.52 -2.97
CA GLY A 159 16.03 -3.43 -2.03
C GLY A 159 16.62 -3.81 -0.68
N GLY A 160 16.78 -2.83 0.18
CA GLY A 160 17.28 -3.03 1.53
C GLY A 160 16.54 -2.19 2.56
N CYS A 161 16.59 -2.62 3.80
CA CYS A 161 16.02 -1.90 4.94
C CYS A 161 14.58 -1.43 4.74
N PRO A 162 13.66 -2.23 4.17
CA PRO A 162 12.26 -1.83 4.03
C PRO A 162 11.60 -1.83 5.40
N ASN A 163 10.63 -0.92 5.56
CA ASN A 163 9.85 -0.82 6.78
C ASN A 163 8.36 -0.79 6.45
N ILE A 164 7.60 -1.69 7.06
CA ILE A 164 6.14 -1.71 7.04
C ILE A 164 5.68 -1.79 8.49
N TYR A 165 5.02 -0.76 8.95
CA TYR A 165 4.67 -0.65 10.36
C TYR A 165 3.27 -0.06 10.55
N ASP A 166 2.48 -0.70 11.42
CA ASP A 166 1.15 -0.22 11.80
C ASP A 166 0.22 -0.07 10.58
N VAL A 167 0.03 -1.19 9.87
CA VAL A 167 -0.78 -1.27 8.65
C VAL A 167 -2.00 -2.16 8.88
N TYR A 168 -3.15 -1.66 8.47
CA TYR A 168 -4.45 -2.27 8.65
C TYR A 168 -5.17 -2.42 7.32
N GLY A 169 -6.15 -3.29 7.27
CA GLY A 169 -7.08 -3.28 6.15
C GLY A 169 -7.65 -4.62 5.77
N THR A 170 -8.27 -4.62 4.60
CA THR A 170 -8.84 -5.79 3.95
C THR A 170 -8.23 -5.98 2.55
N PRO A 171 -6.91 -6.21 2.45
CA PRO A 171 -6.36 -6.61 1.17
C PRO A 171 -6.98 -7.95 0.78
N LEU A 172 -7.40 -8.07 -0.49
CA LEU A 172 -8.27 -9.16 -0.91
C LEU A 172 -7.50 -10.42 -1.30
N SER A 173 -6.56 -10.30 -2.24
CA SER A 173 -5.79 -11.43 -2.76
C SER A 173 -4.42 -11.55 -2.11
N ARG A 174 -3.67 -10.45 -2.07
CA ARG A 174 -2.33 -10.40 -1.48
C ARG A 174 -2.22 -9.17 -0.59
N GLY A 175 -1.90 -9.36 0.68
CA GLY A 175 -1.69 -8.23 1.58
C GLY A 175 -0.32 -7.60 1.37
N ILE A 176 0.72 -8.34 1.73
CA ILE A 176 2.11 -7.91 1.58
C ILE A 176 2.89 -9.06 0.95
N GLU A 177 3.69 -8.76 -0.05
CA GLU A 177 4.62 -9.72 -0.63
C GLU A 177 6.03 -9.13 -0.61
N ILE A 178 6.95 -9.86 0.00
CA ILE A 178 8.34 -9.46 0.20
C ILE A 178 9.22 -10.40 -0.61
N ASP A 179 10.02 -9.84 -1.50
CA ASP A 179 10.96 -10.61 -2.31
C ASP A 179 12.20 -9.78 -2.63
N ASN A 180 13.32 -10.48 -2.74
CA ASN A 180 14.61 -9.93 -3.17
C ASN A 180 15.09 -8.74 -2.31
N ILE A 181 14.98 -8.90 -1.00
CA ILE A 181 15.41 -7.90 -0.02
C ILE A 181 16.73 -8.34 0.60
N ALA A 182 17.71 -7.45 0.55
CA ALA A 182 18.96 -7.53 1.31
C ALA A 182 18.87 -6.63 2.54
N ASP A 183 19.58 -7.03 3.57
CA ASP A 183 19.65 -6.32 4.84
C ASP A 183 18.29 -6.12 5.55
N VAL A 184 18.33 -5.53 6.69
CA VAL A 184 17.29 -5.66 7.71
C VAL A 184 15.97 -5.03 7.33
N GLY A 185 15.00 -5.87 6.94
CA GLY A 185 13.59 -5.47 6.82
C GLY A 185 12.87 -5.53 8.18
N ARG A 186 11.89 -4.67 8.38
CA ARG A 186 11.02 -4.68 9.56
C ARG A 186 9.57 -4.63 9.14
N PHE A 187 8.80 -5.64 9.55
CA PHE A 187 7.40 -5.84 9.19
C PHE A 187 6.63 -6.10 10.49
N GLU A 188 6.08 -5.05 11.06
CA GLU A 188 5.56 -5.07 12.42
C GLU A 188 4.18 -4.41 12.50
N GLN A 189 3.33 -4.86 13.41
CA GLN A 189 2.01 -4.27 13.66
C GLN A 189 1.17 -4.28 12.38
N ILE A 190 0.87 -5.48 11.86
CA ILE A 190 0.11 -5.68 10.61
C ILE A 190 -1.17 -6.42 10.96
N TYR A 191 -2.32 -5.81 10.64
CA TYR A 191 -3.63 -6.30 11.01
C TYR A 191 -4.55 -6.34 9.79
N PHE A 192 -4.83 -7.54 9.28
CA PHE A 192 -5.73 -7.75 8.14
C PHE A 192 -6.95 -8.55 8.57
N SER A 193 -8.12 -8.05 8.18
CA SER A 193 -9.41 -8.67 8.44
C SER A 193 -10.43 -8.20 7.40
N PRO A 194 -11.41 -9.04 7.02
CA PRO A 194 -12.54 -8.60 6.19
C PRO A 194 -13.32 -7.42 6.78
N ASP A 195 -13.30 -7.26 8.08
CA ASP A 195 -14.15 -6.29 8.78
C ASP A 195 -13.67 -4.84 8.66
N TYR A 196 -12.45 -4.59 8.21
CA TYR A 196 -12.01 -3.22 7.94
C TYR A 196 -12.70 -2.61 6.72
N TRP A 197 -12.93 -3.39 5.66
CA TRP A 197 -13.72 -2.92 4.52
C TRP A 197 -15.22 -2.91 4.83
N ALA A 198 -15.75 -3.99 5.37
CA ALA A 198 -17.17 -4.13 5.71
C ALA A 198 -17.65 -3.01 6.64
N GLY A 199 -16.85 -2.62 7.62
CA GLY A 199 -17.17 -1.56 8.57
C GLY A 199 -16.68 -0.16 8.19
N SER A 200 -16.10 0.00 7.00
CA SER A 200 -15.42 1.24 6.60
C SER A 200 -16.32 2.47 6.48
N GLY A 201 -17.61 2.28 6.30
CA GLY A 201 -18.56 3.37 6.03
C GLY A 201 -18.43 3.99 4.64
N LEU A 202 -17.60 3.39 3.77
CA LEU A 202 -17.41 3.85 2.40
C LEU A 202 -18.45 3.22 1.47
N GLU A 203 -18.77 3.93 0.39
CA GLU A 203 -19.76 3.49 -0.58
C GLU A 203 -19.35 2.15 -1.21
N GLY A 204 -20.28 1.22 -1.36
CA GLY A 204 -20.03 -0.10 -1.91
C GLY A 204 -19.36 -1.08 -0.96
N ALA A 205 -19.16 -0.73 0.30
CA ALA A 205 -18.64 -1.66 1.30
C ALA A 205 -19.62 -2.84 1.49
N PRO A 206 -19.10 -4.08 1.59
CA PRO A 206 -19.94 -5.25 1.83
C PRO A 206 -20.48 -5.25 3.26
N LYS A 207 -21.51 -6.06 3.48
CA LYS A 207 -21.94 -6.38 4.85
C LYS A 207 -20.94 -7.33 5.49
N ALA A 208 -20.71 -7.17 6.78
CA ALA A 208 -19.90 -8.08 7.57
C ALA A 208 -20.41 -9.53 7.42
N GLY A 209 -19.50 -10.47 7.22
CA GLY A 209 -19.83 -11.88 7.07
C GLY A 209 -20.55 -12.26 5.79
N SER A 210 -20.67 -11.38 4.80
CA SER A 210 -21.26 -11.68 3.49
C SER A 210 -20.32 -12.48 2.57
N ALA A 211 -20.75 -12.78 1.35
CA ALA A 211 -20.05 -13.71 0.44
C ALA A 211 -18.61 -13.31 0.09
N PHE A 212 -18.23 -12.03 0.17
CA PHE A 212 -16.85 -11.61 -0.06
C PHE A 212 -15.86 -12.24 0.95
N THR A 213 -16.33 -12.57 2.16
CA THR A 213 -15.51 -13.24 3.17
C THR A 213 -15.12 -14.66 2.73
N ASP A 214 -16.01 -15.36 2.02
CA ASP A 214 -15.70 -16.67 1.45
C ASP A 214 -14.63 -16.56 0.37
N TRP A 215 -14.72 -15.54 -0.46
CA TRP A 215 -13.71 -15.28 -1.48
C TRP A 215 -12.32 -15.07 -0.87
N ILE A 216 -12.22 -14.25 0.17
CA ILE A 216 -10.96 -14.00 0.89
C ILE A 216 -10.46 -15.30 1.55
N TYR A 217 -11.35 -16.05 2.18
CA TYR A 217 -11.00 -17.32 2.82
C TYR A 217 -10.47 -18.36 1.82
N GLN A 218 -10.94 -18.33 0.58
CA GLN A 218 -10.50 -19.23 -0.47
C GLN A 218 -9.23 -18.75 -1.19
N ASN A 219 -9.02 -17.44 -1.31
CA ASN A 219 -8.02 -16.86 -2.21
C ASN A 219 -6.99 -15.95 -1.51
N GLY A 220 -7.34 -15.39 -0.38
CA GLY A 220 -6.53 -14.34 0.25
C GLY A 220 -5.29 -14.87 0.97
N VAL A 221 -4.18 -14.20 0.78
CA VAL A 221 -2.93 -14.44 1.50
C VAL A 221 -2.50 -13.15 2.19
N GLY A 222 -2.33 -13.20 3.50
CA GLY A 222 -1.97 -12.00 4.27
C GLY A 222 -0.56 -11.51 3.94
N ILE A 223 0.43 -12.32 4.26
CA ILE A 223 1.85 -11.99 4.03
C ILE A 223 2.52 -13.15 3.32
N THR A 224 3.26 -12.86 2.25
CA THR A 224 4.15 -13.80 1.58
C THR A 224 5.59 -13.32 1.74
N MET A 225 6.40 -14.15 2.41
CA MET A 225 7.84 -13.95 2.56
C MET A 225 8.58 -14.83 1.56
N ARG A 226 9.26 -14.19 0.61
CA ARG A 226 10.17 -14.86 -0.32
C ARG A 226 11.61 -14.58 0.08
N ARG A 227 12.53 -14.48 -0.85
CA ARG A 227 13.92 -14.21 -0.54
C ARG A 227 14.07 -12.87 0.19
N ASN A 228 14.60 -12.92 1.38
CA ASN A 228 14.96 -11.75 2.19
C ASN A 228 16.08 -12.14 3.15
N ASP A 229 16.93 -11.19 3.48
CA ASP A 229 18.05 -11.39 4.41
C ASP A 229 17.80 -10.58 5.68
N TRP A 230 17.80 -11.27 6.84
CA TRP A 230 17.74 -10.64 8.15
C TRP A 230 16.50 -9.77 8.41
N SER A 231 15.32 -10.21 7.96
CA SER A 231 14.07 -9.50 8.23
C SER A 231 13.47 -9.90 9.58
N TYR A 232 12.86 -8.93 10.24
CA TYR A 232 12.07 -9.12 11.44
C TYR A 232 10.58 -8.98 11.14
N THR A 233 9.80 -9.96 11.60
CA THR A 233 8.34 -9.95 11.47
C THR A 233 7.74 -10.20 12.84
N CYS A 234 6.96 -9.27 13.36
CA CYS A 234 6.31 -9.44 14.65
C CYS A 234 4.98 -8.67 14.75
N PHE A 235 4.14 -9.09 15.68
CA PHE A 235 2.81 -8.51 15.91
C PHE A 235 1.97 -8.47 14.63
N VAL A 236 1.79 -9.65 14.04
CA VAL A 236 0.98 -9.84 12.84
C VAL A 236 -0.29 -10.58 13.21
N ASP A 237 -1.43 -10.01 12.85
CA ASP A 237 -2.75 -10.61 13.03
C ASP A 237 -3.48 -10.60 11.70
N VAL A 238 -3.68 -11.78 11.14
CA VAL A 238 -4.37 -11.99 9.86
C VAL A 238 -5.50 -12.98 10.09
N GLU A 239 -6.72 -12.52 10.00
CA GLU A 239 -7.90 -13.36 10.25
C GLU A 239 -8.82 -13.43 9.04
N GLY A 240 -9.43 -14.60 8.83
CA GLY A 240 -10.38 -14.82 7.76
C GLY A 240 -9.78 -14.99 6.36
N TYR A 241 -8.48 -15.22 6.27
CA TYR A 241 -7.76 -15.45 5.01
C TYR A 241 -7.52 -16.93 4.75
N ASN A 242 -7.25 -17.31 3.51
CA ASN A 242 -6.82 -18.68 3.16
C ASN A 242 -5.50 -19.04 3.84
N CYS A 243 -4.56 -18.09 3.82
CA CYS A 243 -3.27 -18.24 4.47
C CYS A 243 -2.86 -16.92 5.11
N GLY A 244 -2.56 -16.93 6.39
CA GLY A 244 -2.11 -15.74 7.10
C GLY A 244 -0.68 -15.35 6.74
N PHE A 245 0.23 -16.33 6.78
CA PHE A 245 1.65 -16.14 6.52
C PHE A 245 2.20 -17.33 5.73
N LYS A 246 2.91 -17.05 4.66
CA LYS A 246 3.47 -18.08 3.80
C LYS A 246 4.89 -17.73 3.38
N THR A 247 5.73 -18.73 3.26
CA THR A 247 7.09 -18.60 2.72
C THR A 247 7.17 -19.22 1.33
N GLY A 248 8.11 -18.77 0.53
CA GLY A 248 8.31 -19.29 -0.82
C GLY A 248 9.66 -18.88 -1.40
N ASN A 249 10.02 -19.49 -2.53
CA ASN A 249 11.22 -19.12 -3.25
C ASN A 249 11.08 -17.76 -3.92
N SER A 250 12.21 -17.11 -4.15
CA SER A 250 12.25 -15.86 -4.91
C SER A 250 11.66 -16.05 -6.30
N MET A 251 10.97 -15.02 -6.74
CA MET A 251 10.45 -14.89 -8.11
C MET A 251 11.28 -13.92 -8.95
N SER A 252 12.43 -13.44 -8.43
CA SER A 252 13.31 -12.51 -9.14
C SER A 252 14.01 -13.15 -10.36
N GLY A 253 14.13 -14.48 -10.37
CA GLY A 253 14.79 -15.20 -11.44
C GLY A 253 16.33 -15.19 -11.37
N ASP A 254 16.89 -14.64 -10.31
CA ASP A 254 18.35 -14.58 -10.10
C ASP A 254 18.96 -15.85 -9.48
N GLY A 255 18.11 -16.82 -9.15
CA GLY A 255 18.54 -18.10 -8.56
C GLY A 255 18.97 -18.02 -7.10
N ASN A 256 18.88 -16.89 -6.46
CA ASN A 256 19.26 -16.74 -5.06
C ASN A 256 18.26 -17.48 -4.15
N PRO A 257 18.76 -18.24 -3.17
CA PRO A 257 17.89 -18.90 -2.20
C PRO A 257 17.23 -17.88 -1.27
N ASN A 258 16.19 -18.33 -0.57
CA ASN A 258 15.63 -17.53 0.51
C ASN A 258 16.68 -17.28 1.59
N GLY A 259 16.75 -16.06 2.05
CA GLY A 259 17.59 -15.68 3.18
C GLY A 259 16.97 -16.04 4.52
N HIS A 260 17.57 -15.59 5.59
CA HIS A 260 17.12 -15.86 6.95
C HIS A 260 16.03 -14.88 7.39
N ASN A 261 14.97 -15.42 7.97
CA ASN A 261 13.93 -14.66 8.65
C ASN A 261 14.06 -14.84 10.15
N TYR A 262 13.84 -13.76 10.88
CA TYR A 262 13.70 -13.78 12.33
C TYR A 262 12.33 -13.21 12.71
N SER A 263 11.63 -13.91 13.59
CA SER A 263 10.33 -13.50 14.16
C SER A 263 10.41 -13.46 15.67
#